data_6398ea4215065071a5bb7304dbc9ec68
#
_entry.id   6398ea4215065071a5bb7304dbc9ec68
#
_cell.length_a   1.000
_cell.length_b   1.000
_cell.length_c   1.000
_cell.angle_alpha   90.00
_cell.angle_beta   90.00
_cell.angle_gamma   90.00
#
_symmetry.space_group_name_H-M   'P 1'
#
loop_
_entity.id
_entity.type
_entity.pdbx_description
1 polymer ?
#
loop_
_entity_poly.entity_id
_entity_poly.type
_entity_poly.pdbx_seq_one_letter_code
_entity_poly.pdbx_strand_id
1 'polypeptide(L)' 'MGAIKKVLFTNLKNNETKEINVGEIGSYVFNITKNTRLMNQAIRSLHHNDTCEHELFKIEVIREED' A
#
# COMPACT_ATOMS: atom_id res chain seq x y z
N MET A 1 3.82 -5.38 -19.06
CA MET A 1 4.04 -4.75 -17.76
C MET A 1 3.51 -3.33 -17.78
N GLY A 2 2.42 -3.09 -17.09
CA GLY A 2 1.78 -1.78 -17.13
C GLY A 2 2.31 -0.83 -16.08
N ALA A 3 2.15 0.46 -16.32
CA ALA A 3 2.42 1.47 -15.31
C ALA A 3 1.41 1.35 -14.17
N ILE A 4 1.76 1.88 -13.01
CA ILE A 4 0.84 1.89 -11.89
C ILE A 4 -0.31 2.85 -12.20
N LYS A 5 -1.54 2.35 -12.19
CA LYS A 5 -2.72 3.15 -12.43
C LYS A 5 -3.22 3.77 -11.14
N LYS A 6 -3.30 2.99 -10.09
CA LYS A 6 -3.73 3.46 -8.77
C LYS A 6 -3.28 2.49 -7.70
N VAL A 7 -3.30 2.96 -6.46
CA VAL A 7 -3.00 2.14 -5.29
C VAL A 7 -4.20 2.20 -4.37
N LEU A 8 -4.67 1.04 -3.93
CA LEU A 8 -5.76 0.93 -2.98
C LEU A 8 -5.20 0.59 -1.61
N PHE A 9 -5.49 1.42 -0.64
CA PHE A 9 -5.06 1.22 0.74
C PHE A 9 -6.28 0.92 1.60
N THR A 10 -6.28 -0.24 2.24
CA THR A 10 -7.37 -0.65 3.12
C THR A 10 -6.88 -0.63 4.57
N ASN A 11 -7.58 0.14 5.40
CA ASN A 11 -7.33 0.16 6.83
C ASN A 11 -8.18 -0.96 7.46
N LEU A 12 -7.54 -2.01 7.93
CA LEU A 12 -8.24 -3.16 8.45
C LEU A 12 -8.89 -2.93 9.81
N LYS A 13 -8.59 -1.81 10.47
CA LYS A 13 -9.26 -1.46 11.71
C LYS A 13 -10.74 -1.09 11.50
N ASN A 14 -11.00 -0.39 10.40
CA ASN A 14 -12.35 0.09 10.10
C ASN A 14 -12.87 -0.39 8.75
N ASN A 15 -12.08 -1.21 8.04
CA ASN A 15 -12.41 -1.75 6.73
C ASN A 15 -12.66 -0.69 5.66
N GLU A 16 -12.05 0.49 5.81
CA GLU A 16 -12.12 1.53 4.80
C GLU A 16 -11.02 1.36 3.77
N THR A 17 -11.39 1.49 2.51
CA THR A 17 -10.44 1.46 1.40
C THR A 17 -10.37 2.83 0.75
N LYS A 18 -9.17 3.31 0.51
CA LYS A 18 -8.94 4.59 -0.17
C LYS A 18 -8.02 4.39 -1.36
N GLU A 19 -8.28 5.16 -2.40
CA GLU A 19 -7.35 5.26 -3.51
C GLU A 19 -6.32 6.33 -3.17
N ILE A 20 -5.04 5.95 -3.23
CA ILE A 20 -3.94 6.86 -2.88
C ILE A 20 -2.90 6.86 -4.00
N ASN A 21 -1.99 7.81 -3.95
CA ASN A 21 -0.87 7.87 -4.88
C ASN A 21 0.31 7.05 -4.36
N VAL A 22 1.14 6.57 -5.28
CA VAL A 22 2.31 5.77 -4.93
C VAL A 22 3.17 6.48 -3.88
N GLY A 23 3.37 7.78 -4.02
CA GLY A 23 4.18 8.54 -3.08
C GLY A 23 3.59 8.68 -1.70
N GLU A 24 2.31 8.34 -1.52
CA GLU A 24 1.62 8.44 -0.25
C GLU A 24 1.62 7.15 0.55
N ILE A 25 2.09 6.04 -0.04
CA ILE A 25 2.05 4.75 0.63
C ILE A 25 2.76 4.79 1.98
N GLY A 26 3.96 5.34 2.01
CA GLY A 26 4.73 5.41 3.25
C GLY A 26 4.00 6.18 4.35
N SER A 27 3.41 7.32 4.00
CA SER A 27 2.69 8.14 4.97
C SER A 27 1.50 7.40 5.55
N TYR A 28 0.72 6.72 4.71
CA TYR A 28 -0.44 5.98 5.18
C TYR A 28 -0.05 4.82 6.08
N VAL A 29 0.98 4.06 5.71
CA VAL A 29 1.46 2.97 6.54
C VAL A 29 1.99 3.49 7.87
N PHE A 30 2.77 4.57 7.83
CA PHE A 30 3.32 5.13 9.05
C PHE A 30 2.23 5.66 9.99
N ASN A 31 1.19 6.27 9.44
CA ASN A 31 0.08 6.78 10.25
C ASN A 31 -0.61 5.68 11.04
N ILE A 32 -0.68 4.49 10.48
CA ILE A 32 -1.33 3.35 11.14
C ILE A 32 -0.38 2.67 12.11
N THR A 33 0.84 2.38 11.67
CA THR A 33 1.77 1.54 12.41
C THR A 33 2.69 2.32 13.35
N LYS A 34 2.94 3.59 13.04
CA LYS A 34 3.92 4.44 13.74
C LYS A 34 5.30 3.79 13.78
N ASN A 35 5.61 3.01 12.75
CA ASN A 35 6.83 2.21 12.71
C ASN A 35 7.49 2.36 11.34
N THR A 36 8.64 3.03 11.30
CA THR A 36 9.38 3.27 10.07
C THR A 36 9.84 1.98 9.40
N ARG A 37 10.18 0.97 10.21
CA ARG A 37 10.63 -0.31 9.67
C ARG A 37 9.51 -1.01 8.90
N LEU A 38 8.31 -1.00 9.45
CA LEU A 38 7.16 -1.59 8.76
C LEU A 38 6.82 -0.80 7.49
N MET A 39 6.93 0.52 7.55
CA MET A 39 6.74 1.36 6.38
C MET A 39 7.70 0.96 5.25
N ASN A 40 8.99 0.82 5.58
CA ASN A 40 9.99 0.44 4.60
C ASN A 40 9.77 -0.97 4.06
N GLN A 41 9.37 -1.90 4.92
CA GLN A 41 9.08 -3.26 4.51
C GLN A 41 7.90 -3.31 3.54
N ALA A 42 6.86 -2.53 3.81
CA ALA A 42 5.70 -2.48 2.94
C ALA A 42 6.08 -1.95 1.55
N ILE A 43 6.84 -0.86 1.52
CA ILE A 43 7.29 -0.28 0.25
C ILE A 43 8.14 -1.29 -0.53
N ARG A 44 9.07 -1.95 0.16
CA ARG A 44 9.94 -2.94 -0.46
C ARG A 44 9.14 -4.14 -1.00
N SER A 45 8.16 -4.58 -0.24
CA SER A 45 7.30 -5.68 -0.66
C SER A 45 6.56 -5.35 -1.95
N LEU A 46 6.09 -4.11 -2.08
CA LEU A 46 5.37 -3.68 -3.26
C LEU A 46 6.24 -3.55 -4.51
N HIS A 47 7.57 -3.46 -4.35
CA HIS A 47 8.47 -3.52 -5.49
C HIS A 47 8.54 -4.91 -6.11
N HIS A 48 8.29 -5.93 -5.33
CA HIS A 48 8.35 -7.33 -5.79
C HIS A 48 6.98 -7.89 -6.11
N ASN A 49 5.96 -7.42 -5.41
CA ASN A 49 4.59 -7.92 -5.54
C ASN A 49 3.65 -6.72 -5.64
N ASP A 50 2.50 -6.93 -6.27
CA ASP A 50 1.52 -5.85 -6.39
C ASP A 50 0.55 -5.82 -5.21
N THR A 51 0.83 -6.59 -4.17
CA THR A 51 0.02 -6.59 -2.96
C THR A 51 0.91 -6.66 -1.73
N CYS A 52 0.43 -6.09 -0.64
CA CYS A 52 1.08 -6.18 0.67
C CYS A 52 -0.01 -6.33 1.72
N GLU A 53 0.05 -7.40 2.51
CA GLU A 53 -0.93 -7.63 3.55
C GLU A 53 -0.26 -7.59 4.92
N HIS A 54 -0.93 -6.96 5.86
CA HIS A 54 -0.48 -6.84 7.24
C HIS A 54 -1.71 -6.97 8.15
N GLU A 55 -1.49 -7.17 9.45
CA GLU A 55 -2.59 -7.25 10.40
C GLU A 55 -3.43 -6.00 10.44
N LEU A 56 -2.81 -4.84 10.21
CA LEU A 56 -3.47 -3.55 10.37
C LEU A 56 -3.89 -2.92 9.05
N PHE A 57 -3.35 -3.37 7.93
CA PHE A 57 -3.64 -2.76 6.63
C PHE A 57 -3.40 -3.74 5.49
N LYS A 58 -3.95 -3.38 4.34
CA LYS A 58 -3.72 -4.11 3.10
C LYS A 58 -3.50 -3.08 1.99
N ILE A 59 -2.53 -3.33 1.13
CA ILE A 59 -2.25 -2.45 -0.02
C ILE A 59 -2.32 -3.28 -1.29
N GLU A 60 -3.01 -2.74 -2.29
CA GLU A 60 -3.11 -3.37 -3.59
C GLU A 60 -2.74 -2.37 -4.67
N VAL A 61 -1.82 -2.75 -5.55
CA VAL A 61 -1.41 -1.91 -6.68
C VAL A 61 -2.14 -2.39 -7.92
N ILE A 62 -2.84 -1.47 -8.56
CA ILE A 62 -3.56 -1.73 -9.81
C ILE A 62 -2.74 -1.16 -10.96
N ARG A 63 -2.43 -1.99 -11.95
CA ARG A 63 -1.64 -1.57 -13.09
C ARG A 63 -2.52 -1.44 -14.32
N GLU A 64 -2.10 -0.55 -15.22
CA GLU A 64 -2.77 -0.40 -16.50
C GLU A 64 -2.46 -1.61 -17.37
N GLU A 65 -3.46 -2.05 -18.13
CA GLU A 65 -3.26 -3.09 -19.10
C GLU A 65 -2.72 -2.47 -20.39
N ASP A 66 -1.77 -3.14 -21.00
CA ASP A 66 -1.20 -2.73 -22.28
C ASP A 66 -2.00 -3.26 -23.44
#